data_b546721621e76f015e20fbb7a4319185
#
_entry.id   b546721621e76f015e20fbb7a4319185
#
_cell.length_a   1.000
_cell.length_b   1.000
_cell.length_c   1.000
_cell.angle_alpha   90.00
_cell.angle_beta   90.00
_cell.angle_gamma   90.00
#
_symmetry.space_group_name_H-M   'P 1'
#
loop_
_entity.id
_entity.type
_entity.pdbx_description
1 polymer ?
#
loop_
_entity_poly.entity_id
_entity_poly.type
_entity_poly.pdbx_seq_one_letter_code
_entity_poly.pdbx_strand_id
1 'polypeptide(L)'
;MRPKTDLVIAIAASSEVCKTAGQNFKARLNAVERLSPTSIAFSLSLEGNDGLSHLAGQYVNVLVPGTDQRRSYSFSSTPGAAELSFLIRDIPRGVMSTFLRENARPGTQMEFIGPSGSFYLREIKRPLLFLAGGTGLAPFLSMLGRIAATGSAHPVHLVYGVTNDEDLVGVDQLEQFAERIPNFTFSCCVAADASAYPRKGYVTRYIEPAHVNGGDVDVYLCGPPPMVEAVRGWLGEQGIAPANFYFEKFSPSGAVTTIGETHRQAA
;
A
#
# COMPACT_ATOMS: atom_id res chain seq x y z
N MET A 1 32.96 24.31 -11.15
CA MET A 1 32.05 23.28 -11.66
C MET A 1 32.38 22.00 -10.93
N ARG A 2 31.55 21.56 -9.98
CA ARG A 2 31.66 20.24 -9.35
C ARG A 2 30.80 19.25 -10.12
N PRO A 3 31.26 18.03 -10.40
CA PRO A 3 30.46 17.05 -11.12
C PRO A 3 29.24 16.66 -10.28
N LYS A 4 28.06 16.64 -10.88
CA LYS A 4 26.85 16.06 -10.31
C LYS A 4 27.10 14.57 -10.13
N THR A 5 27.30 14.15 -8.89
CA THR A 5 27.34 12.73 -8.56
C THR A 5 25.90 12.22 -8.65
N ASP A 6 25.62 11.41 -9.64
CA ASP A 6 24.36 10.68 -9.72
C ASP A 6 24.24 9.78 -8.49
N LEU A 7 23.35 10.16 -7.58
CA LEU A 7 23.07 9.37 -6.40
C LEU A 7 22.29 8.13 -6.85
N VAL A 8 23.01 7.07 -7.18
CA VAL A 8 22.44 5.75 -7.41
C VAL A 8 21.99 5.25 -6.03
N ILE A 9 20.69 5.43 -5.73
CA ILE A 9 20.08 4.78 -4.57
C ILE A 9 20.14 3.30 -4.84
N ALA A 10 21.08 2.61 -4.20
CA ALA A 10 21.19 1.17 -4.26
C ALA A 10 19.91 0.55 -3.69
N ILE A 11 19.09 -0.02 -4.55
CA ILE A 11 17.95 -0.84 -4.15
C ILE A 11 18.56 -2.11 -3.57
N ALA A 12 18.67 -2.18 -2.25
CA ALA A 12 18.97 -3.44 -1.58
C ALA A 12 17.77 -4.37 -1.76
N ALA A 13 17.78 -5.12 -2.84
CA ALA A 13 16.92 -6.28 -2.99
C ALA A 13 17.40 -7.33 -1.98
N SER A 14 16.75 -7.39 -0.81
CA SER A 14 17.00 -8.50 0.10
C SER A 14 16.50 -9.79 -0.57
N SER A 15 17.43 -10.70 -0.87
CA SER A 15 17.21 -11.96 -1.57
C SER A 15 16.53 -13.06 -0.73
N GLU A 16 15.93 -12.73 0.39
CA GLU A 16 15.09 -13.64 1.20
C GLU A 16 13.60 -13.40 0.94
N VAL A 17 13.22 -13.35 -0.31
CA VAL A 17 11.81 -13.56 -0.68
C VAL A 17 11.56 -15.05 -0.55
N CYS A 18 10.68 -15.41 0.37
CA CYS A 18 10.13 -16.75 0.44
C CYS A 18 9.52 -17.09 -0.94
N LYS A 19 10.27 -17.87 -1.76
CA LYS A 19 9.81 -18.40 -3.04
C LYS A 19 8.87 -19.59 -2.79
N THR A 20 7.93 -19.44 -1.89
CA THR A 20 6.78 -20.35 -1.86
C THR A 20 5.94 -20.00 -3.07
N ALA A 21 5.81 -20.93 -4.00
CA ALA A 21 4.80 -20.86 -5.05
C ALA A 21 3.49 -20.52 -4.33
N GLY A 22 2.81 -19.42 -4.75
CA GLY A 22 1.63 -18.94 -4.06
C GLY A 22 0.62 -20.09 -3.90
N GLN A 23 0.19 -20.32 -2.69
CA GLN A 23 -0.82 -21.35 -2.39
C GLN A 23 -2.19 -20.85 -2.85
N ASN A 24 -3.02 -21.76 -3.39
CA ASN A 24 -4.40 -21.47 -3.71
C ASN A 24 -5.26 -21.56 -2.45
N PHE A 25 -6.11 -20.57 -2.25
CA PHE A 25 -7.07 -20.54 -1.16
C PHE A 25 -8.49 -20.35 -1.68
N LYS A 26 -9.45 -20.99 -1.00
CA LYS A 26 -10.87 -20.75 -1.16
C LYS A 26 -11.39 -19.95 0.02
N ALA A 27 -12.26 -19.01 -0.25
CA ALA A 27 -12.82 -18.12 0.75
C ALA A 27 -14.29 -17.80 0.42
N ARG A 28 -15.00 -17.25 1.40
CA ARG A 28 -16.33 -16.67 1.22
C ARG A 28 -16.28 -15.18 1.45
N LEU A 29 -16.96 -14.45 0.59
CA LEU A 29 -17.18 -13.03 0.76
C LEU A 29 -18.10 -12.80 1.98
N ASN A 30 -17.65 -11.99 2.93
CA ASN A 30 -18.46 -11.63 4.09
C ASN A 30 -19.23 -10.33 3.83
N ALA A 31 -18.53 -9.29 3.39
CA ALA A 31 -19.10 -7.97 3.16
C ALA A 31 -18.42 -7.26 1.98
N VAL A 32 -19.16 -6.34 1.38
CA VAL A 32 -18.66 -5.32 0.45
C VAL A 32 -19.25 -4.00 0.90
N GLU A 33 -18.40 -3.00 1.04
CA GLU A 33 -18.79 -1.66 1.44
C GLU A 33 -18.16 -0.63 0.50
N ARG A 34 -18.98 0.28 -0.01
CA ARG A 34 -18.49 1.42 -0.78
C ARG A 34 -18.16 2.55 0.19
N LEU A 35 -16.89 2.83 0.36
CA LEU A 35 -16.40 3.84 1.31
C LEU A 35 -16.38 5.25 0.72
N SER A 36 -16.20 5.36 -0.60
CA SER A 36 -16.20 6.61 -1.35
C SER A 36 -16.59 6.37 -2.81
N PRO A 37 -16.76 7.40 -3.64
CA PRO A 37 -16.95 7.23 -5.08
C PRO A 37 -15.84 6.43 -5.77
N THR A 38 -14.63 6.40 -5.19
CA THR A 38 -13.45 5.78 -5.80
C THR A 38 -12.88 4.62 -4.98
N SER A 39 -13.49 4.24 -3.85
CA SER A 39 -12.96 3.22 -2.95
C SER A 39 -14.01 2.22 -2.48
N ILE A 40 -13.65 0.94 -2.50
CA ILE A 40 -14.44 -0.18 -2.00
C ILE A 40 -13.61 -0.94 -0.97
N ALA A 41 -14.23 -1.26 0.17
CA ALA A 41 -13.73 -2.28 1.09
C ALA A 41 -14.48 -3.59 0.86
N PHE A 42 -13.80 -4.71 0.99
CA PHE A 42 -14.44 -6.02 1.07
C PHE A 42 -13.67 -6.94 2.00
N SER A 43 -14.35 -7.96 2.51
CA SER A 43 -13.75 -8.91 3.43
C SER A 43 -14.11 -10.35 3.11
N LEU A 44 -13.19 -11.26 3.45
CA LEU A 44 -13.25 -12.68 3.14
C LEU A 44 -12.99 -13.51 4.40
N SER A 45 -13.71 -14.62 4.56
CA SER A 45 -13.37 -15.70 5.47
C SER A 45 -12.85 -16.91 4.70
N LEU A 46 -11.73 -17.50 5.15
CA LEU A 46 -11.18 -18.71 4.54
C LEU A 46 -12.14 -19.90 4.71
N GLU A 47 -12.22 -20.72 3.68
CA GLU A 47 -12.85 -22.04 3.78
C GLU A 47 -11.79 -23.05 4.25
N GLY A 48 -12.06 -23.69 5.39
CA GLY A 48 -11.13 -24.64 6.00
C GLY A 48 -10.05 -24.01 6.89
N ASN A 49 -9.15 -24.86 7.39
CA ASN A 49 -8.05 -24.48 8.30
C ASN A 49 -6.71 -24.34 7.55
N ASP A 50 -6.72 -23.84 6.34
CA ASP A 50 -5.59 -23.90 5.41
C ASP A 50 -4.40 -22.98 5.76
N GLY A 51 -4.37 -22.46 6.98
CA GLY A 51 -3.15 -21.87 7.57
C GLY A 51 -2.54 -20.72 6.78
N LEU A 52 -3.36 -19.80 6.24
CA LEU A 52 -2.82 -18.62 5.60
C LEU A 52 -1.97 -17.82 6.60
N SER A 53 -0.67 -17.78 6.35
CA SER A 53 0.26 -16.92 7.08
C SER A 53 0.83 -15.88 6.14
N HIS A 54 0.64 -14.60 6.45
CA HIS A 54 1.19 -13.51 5.66
C HIS A 54 1.94 -12.52 6.53
N LEU A 55 2.83 -11.76 5.91
CA LEU A 55 3.49 -10.63 6.53
C LEU A 55 2.68 -9.36 6.27
N ALA A 56 2.62 -8.48 7.26
CA ALA A 56 1.90 -7.20 7.13
C ALA A 56 2.45 -6.38 5.97
N GLY A 57 1.60 -6.04 5.00
CA GLY A 57 1.96 -5.36 3.75
C GLY A 57 1.95 -6.23 2.50
N GLN A 58 1.95 -7.56 2.63
CA GLN A 58 1.82 -8.47 1.48
C GLN A 58 0.43 -8.39 0.84
N TYR A 59 0.30 -8.98 -0.35
CA TYR A 59 -0.92 -9.03 -1.15
C TYR A 59 -1.29 -10.44 -1.60
N VAL A 60 -2.47 -10.58 -2.14
CA VAL A 60 -2.96 -11.77 -2.84
C VAL A 60 -3.42 -11.43 -4.25
N ASN A 61 -3.45 -12.46 -5.12
CA ASN A 61 -4.03 -12.38 -6.47
C ASN A 61 -5.41 -13.03 -6.45
N VAL A 62 -6.46 -12.21 -6.33
CA VAL A 62 -7.85 -12.67 -6.28
C VAL A 62 -8.35 -12.96 -7.69
N LEU A 63 -8.89 -14.13 -7.92
CA LEU A 63 -9.61 -14.49 -9.15
C LEU A 63 -10.96 -13.77 -9.16
N VAL A 64 -11.23 -13.05 -10.24
CA VAL A 64 -12.55 -12.41 -10.42
C VAL A 64 -13.57 -13.48 -10.77
N PRO A 65 -14.61 -13.73 -9.94
CA PRO A 65 -15.57 -14.78 -10.19
C PRO A 65 -16.21 -14.71 -11.59
N GLY A 66 -16.32 -15.86 -12.23
CA GLY A 66 -16.85 -15.95 -13.60
C GLY A 66 -15.88 -15.57 -14.72
N THR A 67 -14.61 -15.33 -14.39
CA THR A 67 -13.55 -14.98 -15.36
C THR A 67 -12.27 -15.77 -15.09
N ASP A 68 -11.29 -15.64 -15.99
CA ASP A 68 -9.91 -16.11 -15.82
C ASP A 68 -8.95 -15.00 -15.29
N GLN A 69 -9.49 -13.82 -15.01
CA GLN A 69 -8.68 -12.65 -14.63
C GLN A 69 -8.41 -12.60 -13.13
N ARG A 70 -7.18 -12.23 -12.77
CA ARG A 70 -6.77 -12.01 -11.39
C ARG A 70 -6.44 -10.54 -11.16
N ARG A 71 -6.64 -10.09 -9.92
CA ARG A 71 -6.28 -8.74 -9.46
C ARG A 71 -5.54 -8.83 -8.14
N SER A 72 -4.45 -8.07 -8.04
CA SER A 72 -3.62 -8.03 -6.84
C SER A 72 -4.19 -7.03 -5.84
N TYR A 73 -4.37 -7.47 -4.59
CA TYR A 73 -4.86 -6.64 -3.50
C TYR A 73 -4.07 -6.89 -2.22
N SER A 74 -3.51 -5.83 -1.65
CA SER A 74 -2.81 -5.89 -0.38
C SER A 74 -3.80 -6.11 0.76
N PHE A 75 -3.41 -6.95 1.71
CA PHE A 75 -4.18 -7.10 2.94
C PHE A 75 -4.25 -5.75 3.68
N SER A 76 -5.45 -5.36 4.09
CA SER A 76 -5.65 -4.28 5.06
C SER A 76 -5.87 -4.82 6.47
N SER A 77 -6.22 -6.09 6.63
CA SER A 77 -6.29 -6.78 7.93
C SER A 77 -4.92 -7.12 8.49
N THR A 78 -4.84 -7.20 9.81
CA THR A 78 -3.63 -7.63 10.54
C THR A 78 -3.34 -9.12 10.27
N PRO A 79 -2.07 -9.54 10.14
CA PRO A 79 -1.73 -10.96 10.07
C PRO A 79 -2.32 -11.76 11.24
N GLY A 80 -2.95 -12.88 10.92
CA GLY A 80 -3.62 -13.73 11.91
C GLY A 80 -5.05 -13.31 12.26
N ALA A 81 -5.59 -12.26 11.64
CA ALA A 81 -7.00 -11.92 11.78
C ALA A 81 -7.89 -13.04 11.23
N ALA A 82 -9.03 -13.29 11.88
CA ALA A 82 -10.00 -14.28 11.43
C ALA A 82 -10.66 -13.92 10.09
N GLU A 83 -10.70 -12.64 9.78
CA GLU A 83 -11.25 -12.09 8.55
C GLU A 83 -10.17 -11.34 7.76
N LEU A 84 -10.10 -11.64 6.48
CA LEU A 84 -9.17 -11.00 5.55
C LEU A 84 -9.85 -9.79 4.93
N SER A 85 -9.33 -8.60 5.18
CA SER A 85 -9.90 -7.36 4.66
C SER A 85 -9.02 -6.73 3.60
N PHE A 86 -9.67 -6.04 2.66
CA PHE A 86 -9.05 -5.40 1.51
C PHE A 86 -9.68 -4.02 1.29
N LEU A 87 -8.83 -3.04 0.96
CA LEU A 87 -9.24 -1.71 0.51
C LEU A 87 -8.75 -1.52 -0.91
N ILE A 88 -9.66 -1.33 -1.85
CA ILE A 88 -9.34 -1.27 -3.27
C ILE A 88 -9.89 -0.02 -3.94
N ARG A 89 -9.28 0.37 -5.05
CA ARG A 89 -9.82 1.43 -5.89
C ARG A 89 -11.00 0.93 -6.71
N ASP A 90 -12.11 1.66 -6.67
CA ASP A 90 -13.24 1.45 -7.58
C ASP A 90 -12.90 2.03 -8.96
N ILE A 91 -12.61 1.14 -9.90
CA ILE A 91 -12.24 1.50 -11.26
C ILE A 91 -13.48 1.41 -12.16
N PRO A 92 -13.90 2.50 -12.81
CA PRO A 92 -15.00 2.46 -13.77
C PRO A 92 -14.76 1.38 -14.83
N ARG A 93 -15.72 0.49 -15.02
CA ARG A 93 -15.63 -0.67 -15.91
C ARG A 93 -14.51 -1.68 -15.58
N GLY A 94 -13.85 -1.54 -14.41
CA GLY A 94 -12.91 -2.53 -13.91
C GLY A 94 -13.63 -3.83 -13.58
N VAL A 95 -13.09 -4.98 -14.01
CA VAL A 95 -13.79 -6.29 -13.90
C VAL A 95 -14.12 -6.61 -12.44
N MET A 96 -13.15 -6.50 -11.51
CA MET A 96 -13.40 -6.75 -10.09
C MET A 96 -14.31 -5.68 -9.47
N SER A 97 -14.11 -4.41 -9.79
CA SER A 97 -14.96 -3.33 -9.27
C SER A 97 -16.42 -3.51 -9.70
N THR A 98 -16.65 -3.87 -10.97
CA THR A 98 -17.99 -4.17 -11.47
C THR A 98 -18.59 -5.39 -10.78
N PHE A 99 -17.83 -6.46 -10.63
CA PHE A 99 -18.27 -7.65 -9.90
C PHE A 99 -18.68 -7.29 -8.46
N LEU A 100 -17.86 -6.55 -7.72
CA LEU A 100 -18.14 -6.19 -6.34
C LEU A 100 -19.38 -5.31 -6.19
N ARG A 101 -19.60 -4.38 -7.12
CA ARG A 101 -20.78 -3.50 -7.08
C ARG A 101 -22.08 -4.21 -7.46
N GLU A 102 -22.05 -5.08 -8.47
CA GLU A 102 -23.27 -5.56 -9.13
C GLU A 102 -23.63 -6.99 -8.74
N ASN A 103 -22.63 -7.85 -8.59
CA ASN A 103 -22.83 -9.28 -8.48
C ASN A 103 -22.44 -9.89 -7.14
N ALA A 104 -21.56 -9.24 -6.38
CA ALA A 104 -21.07 -9.75 -5.12
C ALA A 104 -22.18 -9.75 -4.05
N ARG A 105 -22.29 -10.87 -3.32
CA ARG A 105 -23.23 -11.02 -2.19
C ARG A 105 -22.51 -11.76 -1.07
N PRO A 106 -22.85 -11.53 0.21
CA PRO A 106 -22.36 -12.35 1.30
C PRO A 106 -22.53 -13.84 1.00
N GLY A 107 -21.49 -14.64 1.27
CA GLY A 107 -21.44 -16.06 0.94
C GLY A 107 -20.92 -16.40 -0.46
N THR A 108 -20.72 -15.42 -1.35
CA THR A 108 -20.12 -15.67 -2.67
C THR A 108 -18.74 -16.33 -2.52
N GLN A 109 -18.52 -17.41 -3.27
CA GLN A 109 -17.22 -18.09 -3.30
C GLN A 109 -16.19 -17.24 -4.02
N MET A 110 -15.02 -17.11 -3.40
CA MET A 110 -13.86 -16.38 -3.89
C MET A 110 -12.65 -17.31 -3.89
N GLU A 111 -11.76 -17.12 -4.84
CA GLU A 111 -10.48 -17.84 -4.89
C GLU A 111 -9.33 -16.84 -5.02
N PHE A 112 -8.22 -17.14 -4.38
CA PHE A 112 -7.02 -16.31 -4.53
C PHE A 112 -5.74 -17.14 -4.39
N ILE A 113 -4.65 -16.59 -4.91
CA ILE A 113 -3.29 -17.13 -4.78
C ILE A 113 -2.49 -16.14 -3.95
N GLY A 114 -1.74 -16.65 -2.98
CA GLY A 114 -0.86 -15.83 -2.13
C GLY A 114 -0.41 -16.56 -0.88
N PRO A 115 0.15 -15.82 0.11
CA PRO A 115 0.53 -14.40 0.02
C PRO A 115 1.71 -14.19 -0.94
N SER A 116 1.85 -12.96 -1.43
CA SER A 116 2.87 -12.55 -2.38
C SER A 116 3.40 -11.15 -2.04
N GLY A 117 4.52 -10.78 -2.66
CA GLY A 117 5.10 -9.44 -2.55
C GLY A 117 6.24 -9.32 -1.55
N SER A 118 7.16 -8.40 -1.87
CA SER A 118 8.31 -8.05 -1.04
C SER A 118 8.11 -6.76 -0.24
N PHE A 119 6.96 -6.10 -0.42
CA PHE A 119 6.56 -4.93 0.35
C PHE A 119 5.87 -5.38 1.64
N TYR A 120 6.63 -5.52 2.71
CA TYR A 120 6.12 -5.91 4.02
C TYR A 120 6.93 -5.28 5.14
N LEU A 121 6.33 -5.12 6.32
CA LEU A 121 6.97 -4.56 7.51
C LEU A 121 8.15 -5.43 7.96
N ARG A 122 9.33 -4.85 7.94
CA ARG A 122 10.56 -5.46 8.46
C ARG A 122 10.64 -5.31 9.99
N GLU A 123 11.66 -5.93 10.59
CA GLU A 123 12.01 -5.65 11.98
C GLU A 123 12.28 -4.15 12.17
N ILE A 124 11.62 -3.54 13.16
CA ILE A 124 11.70 -2.09 13.38
C ILE A 124 12.96 -1.78 14.18
N LYS A 125 13.96 -1.16 13.52
CA LYS A 125 15.27 -0.82 14.11
C LYS A 125 15.51 0.69 14.16
N ARG A 126 14.63 1.49 13.60
CA ARG A 126 14.69 2.94 13.51
C ARG A 126 13.31 3.53 13.25
N PRO A 127 13.17 4.87 13.26
CA PRO A 127 11.92 5.52 12.88
C PRO A 127 11.37 5.04 11.55
N LEU A 128 10.04 4.97 11.43
CA LEU A 128 9.33 4.60 10.21
C LEU A 128 8.61 5.82 9.64
N LEU A 129 8.79 6.06 8.35
CA LEU A 129 7.99 7.00 7.58
C LEU A 129 7.15 6.21 6.57
N PHE A 130 5.83 6.23 6.76
CA PHE A 130 4.85 5.65 5.86
C PHE A 130 4.26 6.72 4.95
N LEU A 131 4.19 6.47 3.65
CA LEU A 131 3.65 7.40 2.65
C LEU A 131 2.59 6.65 1.85
N ALA A 132 1.32 6.98 2.08
CA ALA A 132 0.18 6.33 1.45
C ALA A 132 -0.50 7.23 0.42
N GLY A 133 -0.84 6.69 -0.75
CA GLY A 133 -1.61 7.38 -1.79
C GLY A 133 -2.91 6.65 -2.11
N GLY A 134 -4.07 7.26 -1.79
CA GLY A 134 -5.38 6.66 -2.00
C GLY A 134 -5.51 5.28 -1.35
N THR A 135 -5.93 4.27 -2.09
CA THR A 135 -6.05 2.89 -1.59
C THR A 135 -4.70 2.21 -1.29
N GLY A 136 -3.57 2.87 -1.59
CA GLY A 136 -2.26 2.50 -1.06
C GLY A 136 -2.17 2.58 0.47
N LEU A 137 -3.22 3.05 1.14
CA LEU A 137 -3.38 2.94 2.60
C LEU A 137 -3.51 1.48 3.06
N ALA A 138 -4.05 0.57 2.24
CA ALA A 138 -4.33 -0.82 2.61
C ALA A 138 -3.16 -1.55 3.32
N PRO A 139 -1.95 -1.65 2.73
CA PRO A 139 -0.85 -2.34 3.38
C PRO A 139 -0.43 -1.69 4.69
N PHE A 140 -0.59 -0.38 4.84
CA PHE A 140 -0.25 0.33 6.09
C PHE A 140 -1.24 0.05 7.22
N LEU A 141 -2.52 -0.15 6.93
CA LEU A 141 -3.48 -0.62 7.94
C LEU A 141 -3.06 -1.97 8.52
N SER A 142 -2.61 -2.90 7.67
CA SER A 142 -2.07 -4.19 8.10
C SER A 142 -0.78 -4.02 8.93
N MET A 143 0.14 -3.16 8.49
CA MET A 143 1.39 -2.86 9.20
C MET A 143 1.12 -2.22 10.57
N LEU A 144 0.22 -1.24 10.63
CA LEU A 144 -0.18 -0.59 11.89
C LEU A 144 -0.86 -1.57 12.84
N GLY A 145 -1.73 -2.46 12.31
CA GLY A 145 -2.30 -3.55 13.11
C GLY A 145 -1.23 -4.46 13.72
N ARG A 146 -0.18 -4.79 12.96
CA ARG A 146 0.96 -5.56 13.48
C ARG A 146 1.73 -4.79 14.54
N ILE A 147 2.01 -3.51 14.32
CA ILE A 147 2.70 -2.64 15.30
C ILE A 147 1.87 -2.50 16.57
N ALA A 148 0.55 -2.33 16.47
CA ALA A 148 -0.34 -2.27 17.62
C ALA A 148 -0.31 -3.56 18.47
N ALA A 149 -0.09 -4.70 17.84
CA ALA A 149 -0.01 -6.00 18.50
C ALA A 149 1.37 -6.30 19.12
N THR A 150 2.45 -5.77 18.54
CA THR A 150 3.84 -6.09 18.97
C THR A 150 4.56 -4.95 19.66
N GLY A 151 4.03 -3.73 19.56
CA GLY A 151 4.70 -2.50 19.99
C GLY A 151 5.78 -2.02 19.02
N SER A 152 6.21 -0.78 19.22
CA SER A 152 7.39 -0.18 18.59
C SER A 152 8.07 0.75 19.59
N ALA A 153 9.38 0.62 19.75
CA ALA A 153 10.19 1.57 20.50
C ALA A 153 10.51 2.84 19.69
N HIS A 154 10.35 2.78 18.36
CA HIS A 154 10.68 3.86 17.45
C HIS A 154 9.43 4.60 16.98
N PRO A 155 9.54 5.91 16.71
CA PRO A 155 8.44 6.68 16.12
C PRO A 155 7.97 6.11 14.78
N VAL A 156 6.68 6.20 14.55
CA VAL A 156 6.04 5.86 13.27
C VAL A 156 5.22 7.05 12.82
N HIS A 157 5.49 7.57 11.65
CA HIS A 157 4.68 8.65 11.07
C HIS A 157 4.10 8.23 9.72
N LEU A 158 2.79 8.49 9.53
CA LEU A 158 2.11 8.25 8.25
C LEU A 158 1.69 9.59 7.63
N VAL A 159 2.11 9.85 6.38
CA VAL A 159 1.50 10.90 5.55
C VAL A 159 0.58 10.22 4.53
N TYR A 160 -0.72 10.51 4.63
CA TYR A 160 -1.76 9.96 3.77
C TYR A 160 -2.31 11.03 2.82
N GLY A 161 -2.11 10.83 1.52
CA GLY A 161 -2.56 11.73 0.47
C GLY A 161 -3.65 11.12 -0.40
N VAL A 162 -4.68 11.92 -0.70
CA VAL A 162 -5.76 11.58 -1.62
C VAL A 162 -5.98 12.69 -2.65
N THR A 163 -6.81 12.42 -3.67
CA THR A 163 -7.13 13.42 -4.68
C THR A 163 -8.23 14.36 -4.20
N ASN A 164 -9.35 13.85 -3.70
CA ASN A 164 -10.51 14.64 -3.27
C ASN A 164 -10.83 14.37 -1.80
N ASP A 165 -11.59 15.28 -1.15
CA ASP A 165 -11.98 15.18 0.26
C ASP A 165 -12.71 13.87 0.55
N GLU A 166 -13.60 13.46 -0.34
CA GLU A 166 -14.39 12.22 -0.22
C GLU A 166 -13.55 10.93 -0.32
N ASP A 167 -12.31 11.01 -0.79
CA ASP A 167 -11.39 9.89 -0.89
C ASP A 167 -10.59 9.64 0.41
N LEU A 168 -10.73 10.50 1.42
CA LEU A 168 -10.14 10.33 2.76
C LEU A 168 -10.88 9.22 3.52
N VAL A 169 -10.65 7.98 3.16
CA VAL A 169 -11.23 6.80 3.81
C VAL A 169 -10.28 6.25 4.88
N GLY A 170 -10.83 5.58 5.91
CA GLY A 170 -10.05 4.92 6.95
C GLY A 170 -9.40 5.87 7.97
N VAL A 171 -9.77 7.15 8.01
CA VAL A 171 -9.21 8.12 8.96
C VAL A 171 -9.55 7.72 10.40
N ASP A 172 -10.79 7.29 10.67
CA ASP A 172 -11.20 6.82 11.99
C ASP A 172 -10.35 5.62 12.47
N GLN A 173 -9.94 4.74 11.54
CA GLN A 173 -9.04 3.63 11.87
C GLN A 173 -7.63 4.13 12.21
N LEU A 174 -7.15 5.18 11.51
CA LEU A 174 -5.86 5.80 11.83
C LEU A 174 -5.88 6.48 13.20
N GLU A 175 -6.99 7.13 13.56
CA GLU A 175 -7.20 7.71 14.89
C GLU A 175 -7.17 6.62 15.98
N GLN A 176 -7.88 5.51 15.77
CA GLN A 176 -7.83 4.36 16.67
C GLN A 176 -6.42 3.76 16.81
N PHE A 177 -5.63 3.73 15.73
CA PHE A 177 -4.23 3.31 15.83
C PHE A 177 -3.38 4.33 16.60
N ALA A 178 -3.63 5.64 16.43
CA ALA A 178 -2.91 6.67 17.18
C ALA A 178 -3.19 6.60 18.70
N GLU A 179 -4.40 6.20 19.09
CA GLU A 179 -4.71 5.94 20.51
C GLU A 179 -4.01 4.69 21.07
N ARG A 180 -3.79 3.67 20.22
CA ARG A 180 -3.24 2.36 20.64
C ARG A 180 -1.73 2.24 20.52
N ILE A 181 -1.11 3.04 19.66
CA ILE A 181 0.34 3.02 19.38
C ILE A 181 0.93 4.35 19.85
N PRO A 182 1.56 4.41 21.04
CA PRO A 182 1.97 5.67 21.68
C PRO A 182 2.90 6.54 20.81
N ASN A 183 3.70 5.91 19.96
CA ASN A 183 4.68 6.59 19.09
C ASN A 183 4.20 6.73 17.64
N PHE A 184 2.91 6.52 17.39
CA PHE A 184 2.32 6.69 16.06
C PHE A 184 1.64 8.05 15.93
N THR A 185 1.96 8.73 14.85
CA THR A 185 1.29 9.96 14.43
C THR A 185 0.98 9.90 12.95
N PHE A 186 -0.02 10.66 12.51
CA PHE A 186 -0.32 10.74 11.09
C PHE A 186 -0.76 12.13 10.66
N SER A 187 -0.66 12.38 9.37
CA SER A 187 -1.20 13.57 8.71
C SER A 187 -1.85 13.18 7.39
N CYS A 188 -2.98 13.85 7.08
CA CYS A 188 -3.67 13.67 5.81
C CYS A 188 -3.52 14.91 4.94
N CYS A 189 -3.53 14.75 3.62
CA CYS A 189 -3.56 15.86 2.67
C CYS A 189 -4.43 15.53 1.44
N VAL A 190 -4.98 16.57 0.82
CA VAL A 190 -5.85 16.46 -0.35
C VAL A 190 -5.27 17.28 -1.49
N ALA A 191 -5.13 16.65 -2.66
CA ALA A 191 -4.44 17.26 -3.80
C ALA A 191 -5.31 18.26 -4.57
N ALA A 192 -6.64 18.10 -4.56
CA ALA A 192 -7.54 18.98 -5.31
C ALA A 192 -7.51 20.43 -4.80
N ASP A 193 -7.31 21.38 -5.71
CA ASP A 193 -7.28 22.82 -5.38
C ASP A 193 -8.60 23.31 -4.77
N ALA A 194 -9.74 22.75 -5.23
CA ALA A 194 -11.07 23.05 -4.73
C ALA A 194 -11.40 22.43 -3.35
N SER A 195 -10.49 21.60 -2.80
CA SER A 195 -10.69 20.96 -1.50
C SER A 195 -10.92 21.98 -0.39
N ALA A 196 -11.80 21.65 0.56
CA ALA A 196 -11.98 22.38 1.81
C ALA A 196 -11.02 21.89 2.92
N TYR A 197 -10.28 20.80 2.68
CA TYR A 197 -9.38 20.23 3.66
C TYR A 197 -8.22 21.18 4.00
N PRO A 198 -7.82 21.32 5.28
CA PRO A 198 -6.81 22.29 5.69
C PRO A 198 -5.42 22.07 5.07
N ARG A 199 -5.05 20.81 4.83
CA ARG A 199 -3.77 20.45 4.22
C ARG A 199 -3.97 20.12 2.74
N LYS A 200 -3.68 21.10 1.87
CA LYS A 200 -3.78 20.95 0.40
C LYS A 200 -2.45 20.59 -0.24
N GLY A 201 -2.49 19.73 -1.25
CA GLY A 201 -1.33 19.32 -2.03
C GLY A 201 -0.93 17.87 -1.81
N TYR A 202 0.30 17.57 -2.15
CA TYR A 202 0.84 16.21 -2.17
C TYR A 202 1.61 15.87 -0.89
N VAL A 203 1.80 14.59 -0.63
CA VAL A 203 2.47 14.05 0.58
C VAL A 203 3.86 14.64 0.82
N THR A 204 4.62 14.94 -0.22
CA THR A 204 5.97 15.52 -0.11
C THR A 204 5.99 16.86 0.61
N ARG A 205 4.88 17.63 0.57
CA ARG A 205 4.75 18.91 1.27
C ARG A 205 4.65 18.76 2.79
N TYR A 206 4.27 17.58 3.26
CA TYR A 206 3.97 17.29 4.66
C TYR A 206 4.97 16.32 5.30
N ILE A 207 6.07 16.03 4.59
CA ILE A 207 7.21 15.34 5.18
C ILE A 207 8.07 16.41 5.90
N GLU A 208 8.15 16.29 7.21
CA GLU A 208 8.94 17.19 8.06
C GLU A 208 10.34 16.64 8.31
N PRO A 209 11.34 17.48 8.64
CA PRO A 209 12.69 17.02 8.94
C PRO A 209 12.76 15.96 10.05
N ALA A 210 11.87 16.05 11.05
CA ALA A 210 11.75 15.06 12.11
C ALA A 210 11.35 13.67 11.61
N HIS A 211 10.54 13.59 10.54
CA HIS A 211 10.07 12.34 9.99
C HIS A 211 11.17 11.56 9.25
N VAL A 212 12.18 12.24 8.75
CA VAL A 212 13.29 11.64 8.00
C VAL A 212 14.55 11.44 8.85
N ASN A 213 14.57 11.97 10.07
CA ASN A 213 15.62 11.75 11.08
C ASN A 213 17.04 11.79 10.50
N GLY A 214 17.35 12.81 9.67
CA GLY A 214 18.64 12.94 9.02
C GLY A 214 19.03 11.80 8.07
N GLY A 215 18.06 10.98 7.64
CA GLY A 215 18.26 9.81 6.80
C GLY A 215 18.27 8.48 7.57
N ASP A 216 18.42 8.47 8.89
CA ASP A 216 18.28 7.24 9.70
C ASP A 216 16.78 6.90 9.92
N VAL A 217 16.13 6.53 8.85
CA VAL A 217 14.70 6.21 8.76
C VAL A 217 14.46 5.08 7.76
N ASP A 218 13.48 4.25 8.01
CA ASP A 218 12.96 3.31 7.03
C ASP A 218 11.70 3.91 6.38
N VAL A 219 11.78 4.21 5.09
CA VAL A 219 10.66 4.78 4.32
C VAL A 219 9.90 3.65 3.62
N TYR A 220 8.59 3.62 3.82
CA TYR A 220 7.65 2.74 3.12
C TYR A 220 6.68 3.61 2.31
N LEU A 221 6.55 3.33 1.03
CA LEU A 221 5.72 4.12 0.12
C LEU A 221 4.81 3.21 -0.69
N CYS A 222 3.49 3.42 -0.61
CA CYS A 222 2.52 2.73 -1.43
C CYS A 222 1.54 3.71 -2.07
N GLY A 223 1.48 3.71 -3.40
CA GLY A 223 0.61 4.61 -4.14
C GLY A 223 0.83 4.57 -5.65
N PRO A 224 0.24 5.51 -6.40
CA PRO A 224 0.37 5.55 -7.85
C PRO A 224 1.82 5.85 -8.28
N PRO A 225 2.24 5.38 -9.49
CA PRO A 225 3.59 5.58 -9.99
C PRO A 225 4.11 7.03 -9.94
N PRO A 226 3.32 8.07 -10.31
CA PRO A 226 3.77 9.45 -10.20
C PRO A 226 4.13 9.87 -8.77
N MET A 227 3.42 9.37 -7.76
CA MET A 227 3.74 9.65 -6.35
C MET A 227 5.08 9.04 -5.96
N VAL A 228 5.38 7.82 -6.41
CA VAL A 228 6.68 7.17 -6.13
C VAL A 228 7.82 7.99 -6.71
N GLU A 229 7.70 8.45 -7.96
CA GLU A 229 8.73 9.27 -8.59
C GLU A 229 8.86 10.65 -7.92
N ALA A 230 7.74 11.29 -7.54
CA ALA A 230 7.76 12.57 -6.85
C ALA A 230 8.46 12.49 -5.47
N VAL A 231 8.20 11.44 -4.69
CA VAL A 231 8.86 11.24 -3.39
C VAL A 231 10.36 10.96 -3.57
N ARG A 232 10.74 10.15 -4.56
CA ARG A 232 12.16 9.90 -4.86
C ARG A 232 12.90 11.16 -5.28
N GLY A 233 12.27 11.97 -6.16
CA GLY A 233 12.80 13.25 -6.58
C GLY A 233 12.98 14.20 -5.39
N TRP A 234 11.95 14.32 -4.55
CA TRP A 234 12.00 15.16 -3.36
C TRP A 234 13.12 14.75 -2.39
N LEU A 235 13.27 13.45 -2.09
CA LEU A 235 14.38 12.96 -1.25
C LEU A 235 15.74 13.34 -1.83
N GLY A 236 15.92 13.20 -3.14
CA GLY A 236 17.14 13.60 -3.84
C GLY A 236 17.41 15.10 -3.78
N GLU A 237 16.39 15.95 -3.98
CA GLU A 237 16.48 17.41 -3.87
C GLU A 237 16.84 17.88 -2.45
N GLN A 238 16.33 17.18 -1.44
CA GLN A 238 16.65 17.44 -0.04
C GLN A 238 18.01 16.88 0.39
N GLY A 239 18.69 16.10 -0.46
CA GLY A 239 19.93 15.41 -0.12
C GLY A 239 19.76 14.31 0.93
N ILE A 240 18.56 13.75 1.07
CA ILE A 240 18.22 12.74 2.06
C ILE A 240 18.34 11.34 1.42
N ALA A 241 19.23 10.52 1.99
CA ALA A 241 19.35 9.11 1.67
C ALA A 241 18.81 8.29 2.85
N PRO A 242 17.55 7.77 2.79
CA PRO A 242 17.01 6.96 3.87
C PRO A 242 17.77 5.64 4.01
N ALA A 243 17.88 5.13 5.24
CA ALA A 243 18.56 3.87 5.52
C ALA A 243 17.96 2.71 4.69
N ASN A 244 16.63 2.71 4.53
CA ASN A 244 15.94 1.81 3.61
C ASN A 244 14.77 2.54 2.94
N PHE A 245 14.50 2.18 1.67
CA PHE A 245 13.38 2.71 0.90
C PHE A 245 12.62 1.56 0.24
N TYR A 246 11.46 1.23 0.78
CA TYR A 246 10.56 0.19 0.28
C TYR A 246 9.37 0.85 -0.41
N PHE A 247 8.99 0.35 -1.59
CA PHE A 247 7.84 0.90 -2.28
C PHE A 247 7.05 -0.14 -3.07
N GLU A 248 5.76 0.11 -3.21
CA GLU A 248 4.86 -0.63 -4.08
C GLU A 248 4.06 0.35 -4.96
N LYS A 249 4.05 0.09 -6.28
CA LYS A 249 3.33 0.92 -7.26
C LYS A 249 1.96 0.32 -7.53
N PHE A 250 0.91 1.06 -7.21
CA PHE A 250 -0.46 0.69 -7.57
C PHE A 250 -0.79 1.22 -8.96
N SER A 251 -0.72 0.36 -9.98
CA SER A 251 -1.09 0.67 -11.35
C SER A 251 -2.42 0.03 -11.70
N PRO A 252 -3.36 0.73 -12.38
CA PRO A 252 -4.56 0.11 -12.92
C PRO A 252 -4.17 -1.02 -13.86
N SER A 253 -4.75 -2.21 -13.68
CA SER A 253 -4.54 -3.34 -14.59
C SER A 253 -5.10 -2.99 -15.97
N GLY A 254 -4.25 -2.95 -16.98
CA GLY A 254 -4.61 -2.56 -18.36
C GLY A 254 -3.67 -1.53 -19.00
N ALA A 255 -2.79 -0.88 -18.23
CA ALA A 255 -1.68 -0.14 -18.79
C ALA A 255 -0.60 -1.14 -19.24
N VAL A 256 -0.57 -1.45 -20.54
CA VAL A 256 0.53 -2.18 -21.16
C VAL A 256 1.79 -1.34 -20.95
N THR A 257 2.68 -1.80 -20.11
CA THR A 257 4.04 -1.26 -20.05
C THR A 257 4.72 -1.69 -21.33
N THR A 258 4.79 -0.80 -22.31
CA THR A 258 5.66 -0.98 -23.49
C THR A 258 7.09 -1.03 -22.94
N ILE A 259 7.67 -2.22 -22.91
CA ILE A 259 9.09 -2.40 -22.71
C ILE A 259 9.72 -1.83 -23.98
N GLY A 260 10.37 -0.66 -23.86
CA GLY A 260 11.12 -0.05 -24.94
C GLY A 260 12.25 -0.99 -25.33
N GLU A 261 12.16 -1.58 -26.51
CA GLU A 261 13.28 -2.26 -27.17
C GLU A 261 14.37 -1.21 -27.42
N THR A 262 15.44 -1.29 -26.68
CA THR A 262 16.71 -0.64 -27.04
C THR A 262 17.30 -1.37 -28.23
N HIS A 263 17.09 -0.82 -29.42
CA HIS A 263 17.84 -1.20 -30.59
C HIS A 263 19.34 -0.99 -30.33
N ARG A 264 20.08 -2.10 -30.25
CA ARG A 264 21.50 -2.09 -30.56
C ARG A 264 21.65 -1.90 -32.05
N GLN A 265 22.14 -0.73 -32.49
CA GLN A 265 22.81 -0.63 -33.76
C GLN A 265 24.30 -0.79 -33.55
N ALA A 266 24.82 -1.87 -34.12
CA ALA A 266 26.25 -2.08 -34.35
C ALA A 266 26.62 -1.35 -35.66
N ALA A 267 27.69 -0.58 -35.59
CA ALA A 267 28.65 -0.33 -36.67
C ALA A 267 29.94 0.21 -36.06
#